data_c2591c2560082a14171fb2f458d0dab9
#
_entry.id   c2591c2560082a14171fb2f458d0dab9
#
_cell.length_a   1.000
_cell.length_b   1.000
_cell.length_c   1.000
_cell.angle_alpha   90.00
_cell.angle_beta   90.00
_cell.angle_gamma   90.00
#
_symmetry.space_group_name_H-M   'P 1'
#
loop_
_entity.id
_entity.type
_entity.pdbx_description
1 polymer ?
#
loop_
_entity_poly.entity_id
_entity_poly.type
_entity_poly.pdbx_seq_one_letter_code
_entity_poly.pdbx_strand_id
1 'polypeptide(L)'
;MGSVLFQKSGLAAANATAVQIRINGENLALTDSIPSRMYGSYVHLEAIDGDFADNHFPGDGEGNVYKASIYPQVADLTYQGTDPADYVTRGYTKGTNESENNWNDLFKLTSVLQNEPDATYLQRLPEIVNIDQWIRWYAVQVLIGNNETNLGTGYGDDYQMYCGINDPRFVLITHDNDTILGLGDSPASSTASIWQMVAPHTNVTMTVIKRFLQHPEFVGKYYAELKRLTETVFAPSNINPLLDQM
;
A
#
# COMPACT_ATOMS: atom_id res chain seq x y z
N MET A 1 -0.78 14.06 -4.49
CA MET A 1 0.51 14.11 -3.73
C MET A 1 0.99 12.71 -3.39
N GLY A 2 0.23 11.89 -2.67
CA GLY A 2 0.68 10.56 -2.23
C GLY A 2 1.33 9.73 -3.33
N SER A 3 0.62 9.46 -4.43
CA SER A 3 1.17 8.72 -5.58
C SER A 3 2.50 9.25 -6.08
N VAL A 4 2.65 10.58 -6.16
CA VAL A 4 3.91 11.22 -6.61
C VAL A 4 5.06 10.92 -5.64
N LEU A 5 4.81 10.93 -4.33
CA LEU A 5 5.83 10.63 -3.33
C LEU A 5 6.27 9.17 -3.38
N PHE A 6 5.33 8.24 -3.60
CA PHE A 6 5.66 6.83 -3.83
C PHE A 6 6.50 6.65 -5.09
N GLN A 7 6.08 7.22 -6.23
CA GLN A 7 6.82 7.15 -7.50
C GLN A 7 8.22 7.75 -7.38
N LYS A 8 8.37 8.93 -6.75
CA LYS A 8 9.68 9.55 -6.49
C LYS A 8 10.55 8.73 -5.54
N SER A 9 9.94 7.90 -4.72
CA SER A 9 10.64 6.94 -3.86
C SER A 9 11.06 5.66 -4.60
N GLY A 10 10.72 5.53 -5.90
CA GLY A 10 11.01 4.35 -6.71
C GLY A 10 10.05 3.19 -6.45
N LEU A 11 8.80 3.49 -6.09
CA LEU A 11 7.73 2.53 -5.88
C LEU A 11 6.66 2.69 -6.95
N ALA A 12 6.06 1.59 -7.39
CA ALA A 12 4.89 1.62 -8.24
C ALA A 12 3.71 2.24 -7.48
N ALA A 13 3.06 3.20 -8.10
CA ALA A 13 1.85 3.83 -7.58
C ALA A 13 1.04 4.40 -8.75
N ALA A 14 -0.28 4.32 -8.63
CA ALA A 14 -1.20 4.79 -9.65
C ALA A 14 -0.97 6.26 -10.01
N ASN A 15 -1.01 6.58 -11.29
CA ASN A 15 -0.97 7.96 -11.77
C ASN A 15 -2.23 8.69 -11.30
N ALA A 16 -2.06 9.89 -10.77
CA ALA A 16 -3.13 10.69 -10.19
C ALA A 16 -3.11 12.11 -10.75
N THR A 17 -4.25 12.59 -11.21
CA THR A 17 -4.41 13.95 -11.76
C THR A 17 -5.66 14.60 -11.20
N ALA A 18 -5.54 15.86 -10.77
CA ALA A 18 -6.70 16.64 -10.36
C ALA A 18 -7.56 16.97 -11.58
N VAL A 19 -8.86 16.74 -11.46
CA VAL A 19 -9.83 17.00 -12.52
C VAL A 19 -11.04 17.74 -12.00
N GLN A 20 -11.65 18.57 -12.85
CA GLN A 20 -12.95 19.17 -12.59
C GLN A 20 -14.02 18.40 -13.36
N ILE A 21 -15.03 17.92 -12.66
CA ILE A 21 -16.16 17.23 -13.28
C ILE A 21 -17.27 18.23 -13.55
N ARG A 22 -17.79 18.22 -14.78
CA ARG A 22 -18.96 18.98 -15.19
C ARG A 22 -20.03 18.04 -15.75
N ILE A 23 -21.27 18.23 -15.34
CA ILE A 23 -22.41 17.45 -15.84
C ILE A 23 -23.23 18.40 -16.74
N ASN A 24 -23.38 18.04 -18.02
CA ASN A 24 -24.03 18.90 -19.02
C ASN A 24 -23.41 20.31 -19.11
N GLY A 25 -22.11 20.43 -18.87
CA GLY A 25 -21.38 21.70 -18.89
C GLY A 25 -21.43 22.49 -17.57
N GLU A 26 -22.22 22.07 -16.59
CA GLU A 26 -22.36 22.73 -15.30
C GLU A 26 -21.42 22.12 -14.25
N ASN A 27 -20.77 22.99 -13.49
CA ASN A 27 -20.06 22.59 -12.29
C ASN A 27 -21.07 22.49 -11.14
N LEU A 28 -21.30 21.29 -10.62
CA LEU A 28 -22.24 21.04 -9.53
C LEU A 28 -21.64 21.30 -8.14
N ALA A 29 -20.45 21.87 -8.04
CA ALA A 29 -19.92 22.30 -6.76
C ALA A 29 -20.80 23.37 -6.16
N LEU A 30 -21.26 23.15 -4.93
CA LEU A 30 -22.01 24.13 -4.17
C LEU A 30 -21.02 25.01 -3.40
N THR A 31 -21.03 26.32 -3.68
CA THR A 31 -20.06 27.27 -3.15
C THR A 31 -20.41 27.77 -1.74
N ASP A 32 -21.64 27.60 -1.31
CA ASP A 32 -22.21 28.32 -0.14
C ASP A 32 -23.03 27.46 0.80
N SER A 33 -23.17 26.17 0.57
CA SER A 33 -23.88 25.29 1.50
C SER A 33 -22.97 24.24 2.10
N ILE A 34 -22.95 24.17 3.38
CA ILE A 34 -22.27 23.11 4.12
C ILE A 34 -23.38 22.19 4.68
N PRO A 35 -23.26 20.88 4.45
CA PRO A 35 -22.22 20.15 3.74
C PRO A 35 -22.54 19.99 2.23
N SER A 36 -21.71 20.51 1.36
CA SER A 36 -21.76 20.14 -0.06
C SER A 36 -21.09 18.77 -0.24
N ARG A 37 -21.75 17.86 -0.95
CA ARG A 37 -21.17 16.57 -1.36
C ARG A 37 -20.53 16.64 -2.74
N MET A 38 -20.54 17.81 -3.34
CA MET A 38 -20.01 18.04 -4.70
C MET A 38 -18.96 19.13 -4.62
N TYR A 39 -17.71 18.73 -4.50
CA TYR A 39 -16.59 19.66 -4.30
C TYR A 39 -16.07 20.32 -5.59
N GLY A 40 -16.48 19.82 -6.75
CA GLY A 40 -16.08 20.35 -8.06
C GLY A 40 -14.65 20.00 -8.49
N SER A 41 -13.81 19.58 -7.56
CA SER A 41 -12.48 19.06 -7.83
C SER A 41 -12.39 17.61 -7.36
N TYR A 42 -11.89 16.75 -8.23
CA TYR A 42 -11.78 15.31 -8.00
C TYR A 42 -10.39 14.83 -8.40
N VAL A 43 -10.01 13.67 -7.97
CA VAL A 43 -8.84 12.98 -8.48
C VAL A 43 -9.26 11.97 -9.55
N HIS A 44 -8.62 12.05 -10.72
CA HIS A 44 -8.63 10.97 -11.71
C HIS A 44 -7.44 10.07 -11.41
N LEU A 45 -7.71 8.84 -11.03
CA LEU A 45 -6.71 7.85 -10.61
C LEU A 45 -6.63 6.73 -11.64
N GLU A 46 -5.42 6.32 -11.98
CA GLU A 46 -5.17 5.12 -12.79
C GLU A 46 -5.74 3.89 -12.06
N ALA A 47 -6.50 3.07 -12.77
CA ALA A 47 -6.96 1.80 -12.22
C ALA A 47 -5.77 0.86 -12.01
N ILE A 48 -5.73 0.19 -10.86
CA ILE A 48 -4.67 -0.79 -10.58
C ILE A 48 -5.18 -2.16 -11.05
N ASP A 49 -4.91 -2.45 -12.31
CA ASP A 49 -5.32 -3.64 -13.06
C ASP A 49 -4.19 -4.10 -14.02
N GLY A 50 -4.53 -4.76 -15.12
CA GLY A 50 -3.57 -5.22 -16.13
C GLY A 50 -2.81 -4.08 -16.80
N ASP A 51 -3.51 -3.00 -17.16
CA ASP A 51 -2.85 -1.83 -17.78
C ASP A 51 -1.84 -1.18 -16.83
N PHE A 52 -2.18 -1.08 -15.55
CA PHE A 52 -1.26 -0.64 -14.51
C PHE A 52 -0.03 -1.58 -14.42
N ALA A 53 -0.27 -2.88 -14.43
CA ALA A 53 0.82 -3.86 -14.35
C ALA A 53 1.77 -3.73 -15.54
N ASP A 54 1.27 -3.59 -16.77
CA ASP A 54 2.06 -3.37 -17.97
C ASP A 54 2.89 -2.08 -17.90
N ASN A 55 2.29 -1.00 -17.40
CA ASN A 55 2.93 0.31 -17.31
C ASN A 55 4.03 0.36 -16.23
N HIS A 56 3.81 -0.28 -15.09
CA HIS A 56 4.67 -0.15 -13.91
C HIS A 56 5.64 -1.32 -13.71
N PHE A 57 5.41 -2.46 -14.38
CA PHE A 57 6.29 -3.64 -14.36
C PHE A 57 6.65 -4.07 -15.78
N PRO A 58 7.37 -3.22 -16.55
CA PRO A 58 7.65 -3.48 -17.95
C PRO A 58 8.39 -4.80 -18.16
N GLY A 59 7.84 -5.64 -19.03
CA GLY A 59 8.36 -6.99 -19.31
C GLY A 59 7.94 -8.07 -18.31
N ASP A 60 7.12 -7.72 -17.33
CA ASP A 60 6.54 -8.65 -16.32
C ASP A 60 5.10 -8.27 -15.93
N GLY A 61 4.35 -7.60 -16.81
CA GLY A 61 3.00 -7.07 -16.53
C GLY A 61 1.89 -8.12 -16.43
N GLU A 62 2.12 -9.33 -16.91
CA GLU A 62 1.12 -10.42 -16.97
C GLU A 62 0.89 -11.13 -15.63
N GLY A 63 1.44 -10.61 -14.56
CA GLY A 63 1.34 -11.19 -13.21
C GLY A 63 0.00 -10.94 -12.51
N ASN A 64 -0.06 -11.30 -11.24
CA ASN A 64 -1.25 -11.20 -10.42
C ASN A 64 -1.27 -9.91 -9.59
N VAL A 65 -2.31 -9.11 -9.78
CA VAL A 65 -2.68 -8.00 -8.89
C VAL A 65 -3.67 -8.51 -7.85
N TYR A 66 -3.44 -8.18 -6.59
CA TYR A 66 -4.37 -8.43 -5.48
C TYR A 66 -4.72 -7.12 -4.79
N LYS A 67 -6.02 -6.90 -4.56
CA LYS A 67 -6.53 -5.83 -3.73
C LYS A 67 -6.89 -6.36 -2.36
N ALA A 68 -6.56 -5.62 -1.30
CA ALA A 68 -6.96 -5.88 0.07
C ALA A 68 -8.03 -4.89 0.53
N SER A 69 -9.01 -5.38 1.29
CA SER A 69 -10.12 -4.61 1.85
C SER A 69 -10.44 -5.10 3.27
N ILE A 70 -11.12 -4.28 4.05
CA ILE A 70 -11.66 -4.70 5.36
C ILE A 70 -12.97 -5.50 5.25
N TYR A 71 -13.56 -5.59 4.08
CA TYR A 71 -14.84 -6.26 3.85
C TYR A 71 -14.67 -7.51 2.98
N PRO A 72 -15.35 -8.62 3.33
CA PRO A 72 -16.19 -8.81 4.52
C PRO A 72 -15.41 -8.97 5.83
N GLN A 73 -14.11 -9.23 5.77
CA GLN A 73 -13.19 -9.33 6.91
C GLN A 73 -11.82 -8.74 6.54
N VAL A 74 -10.96 -8.58 7.54
CA VAL A 74 -9.64 -7.95 7.44
C VAL A 74 -8.66 -8.76 6.58
N ALA A 75 -8.10 -8.16 5.54
CA ALA A 75 -7.05 -8.73 4.70
C ALA A 75 -5.66 -8.55 5.37
N ASP A 76 -5.36 -9.34 6.40
CA ASP A 76 -4.26 -9.15 7.34
C ASP A 76 -2.99 -9.96 7.04
N LEU A 77 -2.89 -10.54 5.84
CA LEU A 77 -1.79 -11.42 5.39
C LEU A 77 -1.62 -12.69 6.23
N THR A 78 -2.61 -13.09 7.03
CA THR A 78 -2.59 -14.38 7.71
C THR A 78 -2.95 -15.52 6.77
N TYR A 79 -2.34 -16.68 6.99
CA TYR A 79 -2.58 -17.87 6.18
C TYR A 79 -3.96 -18.46 6.47
N GLN A 80 -4.76 -18.65 5.43
CA GLN A 80 -6.13 -19.17 5.51
C GLN A 80 -6.29 -20.58 4.89
N GLY A 81 -5.19 -21.27 4.57
CA GLY A 81 -5.26 -22.53 3.84
C GLY A 81 -5.06 -22.34 2.34
N THR A 82 -5.62 -23.24 1.54
CA THR A 82 -5.46 -23.29 0.08
C THR A 82 -6.78 -23.22 -0.69
N ASP A 83 -7.84 -22.70 -0.05
CA ASP A 83 -9.11 -22.41 -0.70
C ASP A 83 -9.19 -20.90 -1.01
N PRO A 84 -9.35 -20.51 -2.29
CA PRO A 84 -9.54 -19.10 -2.66
C PRO A 84 -10.71 -18.43 -1.93
N ALA A 85 -11.78 -19.16 -1.62
CA ALA A 85 -12.96 -18.63 -0.95
C ALA A 85 -12.65 -18.08 0.46
N ASP A 86 -11.69 -18.70 1.15
CA ASP A 86 -11.27 -18.22 2.47
C ASP A 86 -10.57 -16.87 2.38
N TYR A 87 -9.78 -16.63 1.32
CA TYR A 87 -9.12 -15.34 1.08
C TYR A 87 -10.11 -14.26 0.62
N VAL A 88 -11.07 -14.61 -0.24
CA VAL A 88 -12.17 -13.69 -0.61
C VAL A 88 -12.96 -13.27 0.64
N THR A 89 -13.26 -14.21 1.53
CA THR A 89 -13.92 -13.90 2.81
C THR A 89 -13.07 -12.98 3.69
N ARG A 90 -11.74 -13.04 3.55
CA ARG A 90 -10.78 -12.15 4.21
C ARG A 90 -10.54 -10.82 3.47
N GLY A 91 -11.36 -10.46 2.50
CA GLY A 91 -11.29 -9.17 1.81
C GLY A 91 -10.28 -9.10 0.68
N TYR A 92 -9.71 -10.23 0.23
CA TYR A 92 -8.86 -10.22 -0.96
C TYR A 92 -9.69 -10.36 -2.24
N THR A 93 -9.30 -9.60 -3.26
CA THR A 93 -9.81 -9.78 -4.63
C THR A 93 -8.64 -9.78 -5.61
N LYS A 94 -8.77 -10.53 -6.72
CA LYS A 94 -7.82 -10.44 -7.83
C LYS A 94 -8.24 -9.29 -8.74
N GLY A 95 -7.27 -8.49 -9.22
CA GLY A 95 -7.45 -7.45 -10.23
C GLY A 95 -6.97 -7.87 -11.61
N THR A 96 -6.31 -9.04 -11.73
CA THR A 96 -5.86 -9.65 -12.98
C THR A 96 -6.02 -11.16 -12.90
N ASN A 97 -6.05 -11.86 -14.06
CA ASN A 97 -6.08 -13.33 -14.16
C ASN A 97 -7.19 -13.98 -13.31
N GLU A 98 -8.35 -13.30 -13.19
CA GLU A 98 -9.47 -13.74 -12.36
C GLU A 98 -10.05 -15.07 -12.85
N SER A 99 -10.13 -15.24 -14.18
CA SER A 99 -10.71 -16.44 -14.81
C SER A 99 -9.92 -17.71 -14.52
N GLU A 100 -8.64 -17.60 -14.23
CA GLU A 100 -7.79 -18.74 -13.88
C GLU A 100 -8.07 -19.26 -12.47
N ASN A 101 -8.61 -18.41 -11.60
CA ASN A 101 -8.85 -18.68 -10.18
C ASN A 101 -7.66 -19.33 -9.46
N ASN A 102 -6.43 -18.97 -9.90
CA ASN A 102 -5.19 -19.47 -9.31
C ASN A 102 -4.66 -18.48 -8.28
N TRP A 103 -4.63 -18.89 -7.01
CA TRP A 103 -4.22 -18.10 -5.85
C TRP A 103 -2.99 -18.68 -5.14
N ASN A 104 -2.27 -19.60 -5.79
CA ASN A 104 -1.15 -20.33 -5.17
C ASN A 104 -0.02 -19.43 -4.71
N ASP A 105 0.22 -18.31 -5.39
CA ASP A 105 1.20 -17.30 -5.00
C ASP A 105 0.81 -16.60 -3.68
N LEU A 106 -0.46 -16.19 -3.54
CA LEU A 106 -0.95 -15.59 -2.30
C LEU A 106 -0.96 -16.60 -1.14
N PHE A 107 -1.32 -17.86 -1.39
CA PHE A 107 -1.22 -18.94 -0.39
C PHE A 107 0.22 -19.10 0.10
N LYS A 108 1.17 -19.08 -0.83
CA LYS A 108 2.60 -19.20 -0.52
C LYS A 108 3.11 -17.99 0.26
N LEU A 109 2.72 -16.75 -0.15
CA LEU A 109 3.05 -15.52 0.56
C LEU A 109 2.62 -15.59 2.02
N THR A 110 1.33 -15.81 2.26
CA THR A 110 0.75 -15.80 3.60
C THR A 110 1.28 -16.94 4.46
N SER A 111 1.52 -18.11 3.86
CA SER A 111 2.12 -19.25 4.55
C SER A 111 3.57 -18.95 5.00
N VAL A 112 4.39 -18.36 4.15
CA VAL A 112 5.77 -18.01 4.51
C VAL A 112 5.78 -16.91 5.57
N LEU A 113 4.97 -15.88 5.43
CA LEU A 113 4.90 -14.80 6.41
C LEU A 113 4.51 -15.29 7.80
N GLN A 114 3.56 -16.22 7.90
CA GLN A 114 3.02 -16.68 9.18
C GLN A 114 3.69 -17.95 9.72
N ASN A 115 3.85 -18.97 8.89
CA ASN A 115 4.11 -20.35 9.31
C ASN A 115 5.57 -20.77 9.12
N GLU A 116 6.37 -20.02 8.33
CA GLU A 116 7.77 -20.41 8.10
C GLU A 116 8.53 -20.40 9.44
N PRO A 117 9.25 -21.49 9.81
CA PRO A 117 10.05 -21.53 11.02
C PRO A 117 11.13 -20.42 11.03
N ASP A 118 11.45 -19.87 12.21
CA ASP A 118 12.47 -18.80 12.33
C ASP A 118 13.83 -19.22 11.77
N ALA A 119 14.17 -20.49 11.88
CA ALA A 119 15.44 -21.03 11.37
C ALA A 119 15.59 -20.91 9.83
N THR A 120 14.48 -20.89 9.10
CA THR A 120 14.44 -20.85 7.64
C THR A 120 13.81 -19.56 7.08
N TYR A 121 13.20 -18.75 7.97
CA TYR A 121 12.45 -17.55 7.57
C TYR A 121 13.27 -16.58 6.70
N LEU A 122 14.49 -16.26 7.11
CA LEU A 122 15.40 -15.38 6.36
C LEU A 122 15.88 -15.95 5.03
N GLN A 123 15.84 -17.26 4.87
CA GLN A 123 16.17 -17.91 3.61
C GLN A 123 14.96 -17.91 2.66
N ARG A 124 13.76 -18.18 3.19
CA ARG A 124 12.55 -18.37 2.39
C ARG A 124 11.87 -17.06 2.00
N LEU A 125 11.85 -16.08 2.92
CA LEU A 125 11.14 -14.83 2.69
C LEU A 125 11.61 -14.05 1.46
N PRO A 126 12.92 -13.90 1.17
CA PRO A 126 13.41 -13.20 -0.02
C PRO A 126 13.04 -13.86 -1.35
N GLU A 127 12.61 -15.13 -1.35
CA GLU A 127 12.12 -15.82 -2.55
C GLU A 127 10.68 -15.40 -2.91
N ILE A 128 9.94 -14.83 -1.93
CA ILE A 128 8.50 -14.56 -2.03
C ILE A 128 8.20 -13.07 -1.91
N VAL A 129 9.04 -12.31 -1.22
CA VAL A 129 8.85 -10.89 -0.93
C VAL A 129 10.07 -10.11 -1.42
N ASN A 130 9.82 -9.01 -2.13
CA ASN A 130 10.85 -8.03 -2.39
C ASN A 130 11.10 -7.20 -1.12
N ILE A 131 12.05 -7.66 -0.29
CA ILE A 131 12.31 -7.11 1.05
C ILE A 131 12.56 -5.60 1.02
N ASP A 132 13.42 -5.14 0.12
CA ASP A 132 13.81 -3.73 0.07
C ASP A 132 12.65 -2.85 -0.41
N GLN A 133 11.78 -3.37 -1.29
CA GLN A 133 10.56 -2.70 -1.73
C GLN A 133 9.55 -2.58 -0.60
N TRP A 134 9.31 -3.64 0.17
CA TRP A 134 8.40 -3.62 1.32
C TRP A 134 8.89 -2.64 2.39
N ILE A 135 10.17 -2.71 2.75
CA ILE A 135 10.77 -1.77 3.73
C ILE A 135 10.60 -0.32 3.28
N ARG A 136 10.85 -0.03 1.98
CA ARG A 136 10.67 1.30 1.40
C ARG A 136 9.20 1.75 1.44
N TRP A 137 8.29 0.86 1.10
CA TRP A 137 6.86 1.15 1.14
C TRP A 137 6.41 1.56 2.56
N TYR A 138 6.80 0.81 3.59
CA TYR A 138 6.53 1.16 4.98
C TYR A 138 7.18 2.48 5.39
N ALA A 139 8.40 2.72 4.96
CA ALA A 139 9.10 3.97 5.27
C ALA A 139 8.40 5.19 4.66
N VAL A 140 7.91 5.08 3.42
CA VAL A 140 7.12 6.17 2.80
C VAL A 140 5.81 6.38 3.54
N GLN A 141 5.04 5.32 3.85
CA GLN A 141 3.79 5.42 4.59
C GLN A 141 3.95 6.19 5.91
N VAL A 142 4.99 5.87 6.66
CA VAL A 142 5.29 6.54 7.92
C VAL A 142 5.68 8.00 7.72
N LEU A 143 6.51 8.31 6.72
CA LEU A 143 6.97 9.67 6.46
C LEU A 143 5.85 10.60 5.98
N ILE A 144 4.86 10.07 5.27
CA ILE A 144 3.67 10.86 4.87
C ILE A 144 2.57 10.87 5.94
N GLY A 145 2.74 10.08 7.01
CA GLY A 145 1.75 9.97 8.08
C GLY A 145 0.43 9.37 7.59
N ASN A 146 0.48 8.37 6.70
CA ASN A 146 -0.72 7.70 6.24
C ASN A 146 -1.26 6.77 7.34
N ASN A 147 -2.40 7.12 7.91
CA ASN A 147 -3.08 6.33 8.91
C ASN A 147 -4.17 5.42 8.34
N GLU A 148 -4.50 5.57 7.07
CA GLU A 148 -5.61 4.86 6.44
C GLU A 148 -5.17 3.53 5.87
N THR A 149 -3.99 3.47 5.28
CA THR A 149 -3.44 2.21 4.83
C THR A 149 -3.09 1.32 6.03
N ASN A 150 -4.00 0.44 6.34
CA ASN A 150 -4.03 -0.28 7.61
C ASN A 150 -3.19 -1.56 7.64
N LEU A 151 -2.31 -1.80 6.68
CA LEU A 151 -1.44 -2.99 6.70
C LEU A 151 -0.51 -3.04 7.93
N GLY A 152 -0.31 -1.92 8.60
CA GLY A 152 0.46 -1.83 9.83
C GLY A 152 -0.36 -1.43 11.06
N THR A 153 -1.60 -0.97 10.88
CA THR A 153 -2.48 -0.55 11.99
C THR A 153 -3.45 -1.64 12.43
N GLY A 154 -3.49 -2.77 11.72
CA GLY A 154 -4.23 -3.96 12.13
C GLY A 154 -5.59 -4.16 11.46
N TYR A 155 -5.93 -3.34 10.47
CA TYR A 155 -7.18 -3.48 9.73
C TYR A 155 -7.01 -4.17 8.37
N GLY A 156 -5.82 -4.16 7.78
CA GLY A 156 -5.50 -4.89 6.56
C GLY A 156 -6.34 -4.49 5.35
N ASP A 157 -6.50 -3.18 5.11
CA ASP A 157 -7.12 -2.65 3.89
C ASP A 157 -6.27 -1.54 3.26
N ASP A 158 -6.79 -0.99 2.17
CA ASP A 158 -6.19 0.12 1.41
C ASP A 158 -4.75 -0.11 0.98
N TYR A 159 -4.44 -1.36 0.64
CA TYR A 159 -3.23 -1.70 -0.08
C TYR A 159 -3.53 -2.67 -1.21
N GLN A 160 -2.61 -2.72 -2.16
CA GLN A 160 -2.64 -3.72 -3.22
C GLN A 160 -1.26 -4.38 -3.30
N MET A 161 -1.22 -5.51 -3.98
CA MET A 161 0.02 -6.27 -4.16
C MET A 161 0.13 -6.72 -5.61
N TYR A 162 1.36 -6.81 -6.09
CA TYR A 162 1.68 -7.40 -7.38
C TYR A 162 2.67 -8.54 -7.20
N CYS A 163 2.45 -9.63 -7.95
CA CYS A 163 3.34 -10.76 -8.07
C CYS A 163 3.54 -11.04 -9.56
N GLY A 164 4.73 -10.80 -10.08
CA GLY A 164 5.06 -11.02 -11.48
C GLY A 164 5.24 -12.50 -11.84
N ILE A 165 5.35 -12.78 -13.13
CA ILE A 165 5.67 -14.13 -13.64
C ILE A 165 7.20 -14.34 -13.63
N ASN A 166 7.95 -13.33 -14.05
CA ASN A 166 9.42 -13.39 -14.14
C ASN A 166 10.07 -13.08 -12.78
N ASP A 167 9.50 -12.15 -12.00
CA ASP A 167 9.86 -11.92 -10.61
C ASP A 167 8.67 -12.23 -9.70
N PRO A 168 8.59 -13.46 -9.15
CA PRO A 168 7.45 -13.88 -8.33
C PRO A 168 7.47 -13.33 -6.90
N ARG A 169 8.33 -12.35 -6.62
CA ARG A 169 8.38 -11.71 -5.31
C ARG A 169 7.32 -10.62 -5.21
N PHE A 170 6.45 -10.75 -4.26
CA PHE A 170 5.41 -9.76 -4.01
C PHE A 170 5.99 -8.38 -3.70
N VAL A 171 5.42 -7.37 -4.35
CA VAL A 171 5.61 -5.95 -4.05
C VAL A 171 4.30 -5.34 -3.53
N LEU A 172 4.40 -4.36 -2.65
CA LEU A 172 3.26 -3.59 -2.16
C LEU A 172 3.01 -2.38 -3.06
N ILE A 173 1.75 -2.12 -3.35
CA ILE A 173 1.28 -0.94 -4.09
C ILE A 173 0.41 -0.13 -3.13
N THR A 174 0.60 1.18 -3.11
CA THR A 174 -0.22 2.06 -2.28
C THR A 174 -1.61 2.26 -2.89
N HIS A 175 -2.61 2.31 -2.03
CA HIS A 175 -3.97 2.67 -2.38
C HIS A 175 -4.48 3.65 -1.33
N ASP A 176 -5.43 4.47 -1.67
CA ASP A 176 -6.05 5.49 -0.84
C ASP A 176 -5.05 6.33 -0.02
N ASN A 177 -4.70 7.50 -0.55
CA ASN A 177 -3.75 8.40 0.06
C ASN A 177 -4.41 9.77 0.35
N ASP A 178 -5.66 9.79 0.75
CA ASP A 178 -6.37 11.01 1.07
C ASP A 178 -6.17 11.46 2.54
N THR A 179 -5.72 10.53 3.39
CA THR A 179 -5.39 10.77 4.81
C THR A 179 -3.87 10.81 5.02
N ILE A 180 -3.19 11.80 4.43
CA ILE A 180 -1.73 11.97 4.52
C ILE A 180 -1.34 13.40 4.91
N LEU A 181 -0.11 13.59 5.38
CA LEU A 181 0.49 14.89 5.71
C LEU A 181 -0.32 15.70 6.74
N GLY A 182 -1.02 15.02 7.64
CA GLY A 182 -1.85 15.63 8.66
C GLY A 182 -3.21 16.11 8.18
N LEU A 183 -3.65 15.67 7.01
CA LEU A 183 -4.95 15.93 6.41
C LEU A 183 -5.83 14.68 6.44
N GLY A 184 -7.09 14.82 6.01
CA GLY A 184 -8.06 13.73 5.95
C GLY A 184 -8.84 13.55 7.25
N ASP A 185 -9.59 12.47 7.35
CA ASP A 185 -10.49 12.16 8.46
C ASP A 185 -9.79 11.47 9.64
N SER A 186 -8.60 10.92 9.41
CA SER A 186 -7.76 10.25 10.41
C SER A 186 -6.31 10.76 10.40
N PRO A 187 -6.07 12.07 10.62
CA PRO A 187 -4.75 12.65 10.43
C PRO A 187 -3.74 12.12 11.44
N ALA A 188 -2.55 11.72 10.94
CA ALA A 188 -1.44 11.34 11.81
C ALA A 188 -0.84 12.56 12.52
N SER A 189 -0.39 12.36 13.76
CA SER A 189 0.42 13.36 14.47
C SER A 189 1.81 13.47 13.83
N SER A 190 2.32 14.71 13.69
CA SER A 190 3.71 14.96 13.27
C SER A 190 4.77 14.39 14.25
N THR A 191 4.34 13.98 15.45
CA THR A 191 5.17 13.34 16.46
C THR A 191 4.88 11.85 16.61
N ALA A 192 4.14 11.26 15.66
CA ALA A 192 3.85 9.83 15.66
C ALA A 192 5.15 9.01 15.61
N SER A 193 5.12 7.86 16.25
CA SER A 193 6.26 6.93 16.23
C SER A 193 6.47 6.38 14.81
N ILE A 194 7.71 6.23 14.39
CA ILE A 194 8.05 5.50 13.16
C ILE A 194 7.63 4.02 13.20
N TRP A 195 7.24 3.53 14.37
CA TRP A 195 6.71 2.18 14.61
C TRP A 195 5.18 2.19 14.74
N GLN A 196 4.52 3.32 14.48
CA GLN A 196 3.06 3.41 14.60
C GLN A 196 2.34 2.33 13.81
N MET A 197 2.83 2.02 12.62
CA MET A 197 2.23 1.01 11.74
C MET A 197 2.34 -0.44 12.27
N VAL A 198 3.16 -0.69 13.27
CA VAL A 198 3.29 -2.00 13.94
C VAL A 198 2.90 -1.95 15.42
N ALA A 199 2.44 -0.79 15.88
CA ALA A 199 1.87 -0.64 17.21
C ALA A 199 0.46 -1.26 17.24
N PRO A 200 0.07 -1.91 18.33
CA PRO A 200 -1.29 -2.43 18.44
C PRO A 200 -2.28 -1.26 18.46
N HIS A 201 -3.06 -1.13 17.41
CA HIS A 201 -4.26 -0.32 17.41
C HIS A 201 -5.42 -1.23 17.77
N THR A 202 -6.09 -0.94 18.88
CA THR A 202 -7.22 -1.71 19.38
C THR A 202 -6.89 -3.19 19.62
N ASN A 203 -7.76 -4.12 19.30
CA ASN A 203 -7.62 -5.54 19.63
C ASN A 203 -7.00 -6.39 18.51
N VAL A 204 -6.50 -5.79 17.44
CA VAL A 204 -5.95 -6.51 16.28
C VAL A 204 -4.47 -6.14 16.12
N THR A 205 -3.61 -7.13 16.18
CA THR A 205 -2.18 -6.98 15.90
C THR A 205 -1.85 -7.76 14.65
N MET A 206 -1.36 -7.09 13.61
CA MET A 206 -0.86 -7.77 12.41
C MET A 206 0.48 -8.44 12.73
N THR A 207 0.40 -9.62 13.30
CA THR A 207 1.56 -10.37 13.80
C THR A 207 2.58 -10.67 12.70
N VAL A 208 2.10 -10.94 11.49
CA VAL A 208 2.97 -11.23 10.34
C VAL A 208 3.79 -10.02 9.91
N ILE A 209 3.19 -8.82 9.90
CA ILE A 209 3.90 -7.58 9.57
C ILE A 209 4.84 -7.17 10.69
N LYS A 210 4.42 -7.35 11.94
CA LYS A 210 5.29 -7.11 13.08
C LYS A 210 6.52 -8.03 13.03
N ARG A 211 6.32 -9.33 12.73
CA ARG A 211 7.41 -10.29 12.55
C ARG A 211 8.37 -9.85 11.46
N PHE A 212 7.84 -9.36 10.31
CA PHE A 212 8.65 -8.86 9.22
C PHE A 212 9.40 -7.58 9.62
N LEU A 213 8.69 -6.50 9.91
CA LEU A 213 9.28 -5.16 10.03
C LEU A 213 10.18 -5.01 11.28
N GLN A 214 9.87 -5.73 12.37
CA GLN A 214 10.68 -5.74 13.59
C GLN A 214 11.71 -6.89 13.65
N HIS A 215 11.87 -7.66 12.55
CA HIS A 215 12.92 -8.67 12.51
C HIS A 215 14.31 -8.00 12.64
N PRO A 216 15.23 -8.51 13.49
CA PRO A 216 16.54 -7.89 13.73
C PRO A 216 17.33 -7.58 12.45
N GLU A 217 17.26 -8.45 11.44
CA GLU A 217 17.93 -8.26 10.15
C GLU A 217 17.31 -7.12 9.30
N PHE A 218 16.05 -6.75 9.54
CA PHE A 218 15.35 -5.75 8.74
C PHE A 218 15.24 -4.39 9.43
N VAL A 219 15.33 -4.33 10.76
CA VAL A 219 15.28 -3.07 11.53
C VAL A 219 16.35 -2.09 11.06
N GLY A 220 17.59 -2.56 10.87
CA GLY A 220 18.67 -1.72 10.38
C GLY A 220 18.42 -1.19 8.96
N LYS A 221 17.86 -2.01 8.08
CA LYS A 221 17.46 -1.62 6.72
C LYS A 221 16.34 -0.57 6.74
N TYR A 222 15.35 -0.74 7.63
CA TYR A 222 14.24 0.20 7.80
C TYR A 222 14.72 1.57 8.26
N TYR A 223 15.60 1.64 9.26
CA TYR A 223 16.22 2.91 9.68
C TYR A 223 17.07 3.56 8.57
N ALA A 224 17.85 2.76 7.84
CA ALA A 224 18.64 3.25 6.73
C ALA A 224 17.76 3.83 5.61
N GLU A 225 16.64 3.19 5.31
CA GLU A 225 15.71 3.65 4.29
C GLU A 225 14.95 4.91 4.72
N LEU A 226 14.49 5.00 5.97
CA LEU A 226 13.93 6.24 6.54
C LEU A 226 14.91 7.41 6.41
N LYS A 227 16.17 7.18 6.81
CA LYS A 227 17.23 8.18 6.69
C LYS A 227 17.43 8.60 5.23
N ARG A 228 17.59 7.62 4.32
CA ARG A 228 17.77 7.89 2.88
C ARG A 228 16.62 8.73 2.31
N LEU A 229 15.39 8.39 2.63
CA LEU A 229 14.21 9.09 2.14
C LEU A 229 14.14 10.52 2.68
N THR A 230 14.45 10.75 3.97
CA THR A 230 14.47 12.10 4.56
C THR A 230 15.57 12.99 3.96
N GLU A 231 16.68 12.40 3.52
CA GLU A 231 17.78 13.11 2.87
C GLU A 231 17.59 13.28 1.35
N THR A 232 16.61 12.62 0.76
CA THR A 232 16.35 12.65 -0.69
C THR A 232 14.94 13.16 -1.00
N VAL A 233 13.95 12.25 -1.14
CA VAL A 233 12.59 12.60 -1.58
C VAL A 233 11.92 13.59 -0.64
N PHE A 234 12.10 13.42 0.68
CA PHE A 234 11.52 14.27 1.72
C PHE A 234 12.45 15.40 2.19
N ALA A 235 13.63 15.57 1.57
CA ALA A 235 14.46 16.76 1.85
C ALA A 235 13.67 18.03 1.52
N PRO A 236 13.75 19.09 2.36
CA PRO A 236 12.98 20.32 2.13
C PRO A 236 13.14 20.92 0.74
N SER A 237 14.34 20.83 0.15
CA SER A 237 14.62 21.28 -1.22
C SER A 237 13.83 20.52 -2.30
N ASN A 238 13.40 19.30 -2.02
CA ASN A 238 12.71 18.42 -2.97
C ASN A 238 11.21 18.35 -2.72
N ILE A 239 10.78 18.32 -1.45
CA ILE A 239 9.37 18.22 -1.12
C ILE A 239 8.64 19.56 -1.17
N ASN A 240 9.27 20.68 -0.71
CA ASN A 240 8.60 21.99 -0.69
C ASN A 240 8.10 22.43 -2.06
N PRO A 241 8.89 22.33 -3.16
CA PRO A 241 8.37 22.67 -4.50
C PRO A 241 7.18 21.82 -4.95
N LEU A 242 7.03 20.60 -4.44
CA LEU A 242 5.87 19.75 -4.73
C LEU A 242 4.64 20.21 -3.95
N LEU A 243 4.82 20.61 -2.70
CA LEU A 243 3.75 21.16 -1.86
C LEU A 243 3.25 22.52 -2.41
N ASP A 244 4.16 23.35 -2.91
CA ASP A 244 3.82 24.67 -3.48
C ASP A 244 3.03 24.57 -4.80
N GLN A 245 3.02 23.42 -5.46
CA GLN A 245 2.27 23.16 -6.71
C GLN A 245 0.83 22.67 -6.46
N MET A 246 0.47 22.43 -5.23
CA MET A 246 -0.86 21.92 -4.85
C MET A 246 -1.79 23.02 -4.40
#